data_dfbd991ff0739b54c711df73db4641d5
#
_entry.id   dfbd991ff0739b54c711df73db4641d5
#
_cell.length_a   1.000
_cell.length_b   1.000
_cell.length_c   1.000
_cell.angle_alpha   90.00
_cell.angle_beta   90.00
_cell.angle_gamma   90.00
#
_symmetry.space_group_name_H-M   'P 1'
#
loop_
_entity.id
_entity.type
_entity.pdbx_description
1 polymer ?
#
loop_
_entity_poly.entity_id
_entity_poly.type
_entity_poly.pdbx_seq_one_letter_code
_entity_poly.pdbx_strand_id
1 'polypeptide(L)'
;MKRALFLSVIFLVALGAIFSFLVFRGTISQRDPFSSSLANTEPNELAPDFTLETLEGPTVQLSDLRGRKVILNFWASWCAPCRAEMPEFERIHREYGDRLTILGVNIQEDRQTIERFLQEVPVSYPILLDPQGTTVRAYGIIAQPATYWIDEQGRILERKYGAYTRAELDSRVREFTSRPNPLTPFPEGKGELPSLFRGGAGGEVIPLKHGDLGEKYLSQYDLLELLQIRGDPSNVAYVADLDLSLLNLGCPARDCIPSIDQPQFETPTEASEWLKPTDLVVSVTHNGVTKAYPVKILNWHEIVNDDFNGEPLAVTFCPLCNSALVFRRPIVDGKILEFGVSGRLYKSDLVMYDRQTASFWSQIEGRAIIGPLAGTRLEYVPTEMILWQKWQERHSVAWVLARPTVYTAVGGQPKPSQSEAPEEPKASWRGRASRPQIIDPSGAVLSQEFLRDYDHDPYSLYKTDDFNTFGTPFDDERLGAKTTIWGLELNGAAKAYLPEAVAAWEALNDELGGEPILVLWDGERQMVKFFARRWAERLLTFNRRDGEIIDTETQSIWSADGEALSGSLQGTKLKQLSGVPAFWFAWLAFHPNTELYR
;
A
#
# COMPACT_ATOMS: atom_id res chain seq x y z
N MET A 1 -33.97 -1.98 -68.61
CA MET A 1 -32.99 -2.99 -68.17
C MET A 1 -31.93 -2.44 -67.15
N LYS A 2 -31.38 -1.23 -67.30
CA LYS A 2 -30.30 -0.74 -66.35
C LYS A 2 -30.78 -0.45 -64.93
N ARG A 3 -32.05 -0.08 -64.68
CA ARG A 3 -32.57 0.19 -63.31
C ARG A 3 -32.87 -1.09 -62.49
N ALA A 4 -33.26 -2.18 -63.12
CA ALA A 4 -33.53 -3.45 -62.45
C ALA A 4 -32.23 -4.13 -61.99
N LEU A 5 -31.14 -4.00 -62.75
CA LEU A 5 -29.86 -4.57 -62.44
C LEU A 5 -29.20 -3.84 -61.22
N PHE A 6 -29.46 -2.52 -61.12
CA PHE A 6 -28.90 -1.72 -60.00
C PHE A 6 -29.56 -2.02 -58.63
N LEU A 7 -30.89 -2.27 -58.67
CA LEU A 7 -31.64 -2.66 -57.46
C LEU A 7 -31.30 -4.07 -56.98
N SER A 8 -31.03 -5.01 -57.91
CA SER A 8 -30.62 -6.38 -57.57
C SER A 8 -29.23 -6.44 -56.95
N VAL A 9 -28.29 -5.58 -57.37
CA VAL A 9 -26.95 -5.52 -56.80
C VAL A 9 -26.99 -4.92 -55.37
N ILE A 10 -27.80 -3.88 -55.13
CA ILE A 10 -27.97 -3.29 -53.79
C ILE A 10 -28.63 -4.30 -52.84
N PHE A 11 -29.59 -5.09 -53.31
CA PHE A 11 -30.24 -6.10 -52.47
C PHE A 11 -29.32 -7.26 -52.11
N LEU A 12 -28.42 -7.68 -53.01
CA LEU A 12 -27.42 -8.72 -52.76
C LEU A 12 -26.30 -8.23 -51.80
N VAL A 13 -25.88 -6.97 -51.89
CA VAL A 13 -24.89 -6.37 -50.97
C VAL A 13 -25.50 -6.21 -49.57
N ALA A 14 -26.77 -5.81 -49.47
CA ALA A 14 -27.46 -5.70 -48.19
C ALA A 14 -27.68 -7.08 -47.53
N LEU A 15 -28.02 -8.11 -48.29
CA LEU A 15 -28.14 -9.49 -47.81
C LEU A 15 -26.78 -10.07 -47.39
N GLY A 16 -25.70 -9.77 -48.11
CA GLY A 16 -24.34 -10.14 -47.74
C GLY A 16 -23.87 -9.48 -46.42
N ALA A 17 -24.19 -8.20 -46.24
CA ALA A 17 -23.88 -7.47 -44.99
C ALA A 17 -24.68 -8.00 -43.80
N ILE A 18 -25.97 -8.33 -43.98
CA ILE A 18 -26.81 -8.93 -42.93
C ILE A 18 -26.32 -10.35 -42.59
N PHE A 19 -25.93 -11.14 -43.59
CA PHE A 19 -25.39 -12.48 -43.36
C PHE A 19 -24.02 -12.44 -42.67
N SER A 20 -23.14 -11.54 -43.08
CA SER A 20 -21.86 -11.30 -42.35
C SER A 20 -22.09 -10.83 -40.93
N PHE A 21 -23.09 -9.96 -40.66
CA PHE A 21 -23.42 -9.50 -39.32
C PHE A 21 -24.04 -10.61 -38.45
N LEU A 22 -24.82 -11.53 -39.04
CA LEU A 22 -25.41 -12.67 -38.33
C LEU A 22 -24.37 -13.79 -38.08
N VAL A 23 -23.44 -14.02 -39.01
CA VAL A 23 -22.34 -14.97 -38.84
C VAL A 23 -21.32 -14.42 -37.83
N PHE A 24 -21.07 -13.10 -37.82
CA PHE A 24 -20.17 -12.49 -36.83
C PHE A 24 -20.75 -12.45 -35.40
N ARG A 25 -22.10 -12.48 -35.28
CA ARG A 25 -22.75 -12.63 -33.96
C ARG A 25 -22.86 -14.07 -33.47
N GLY A 26 -22.62 -15.05 -34.34
CA GLY A 26 -22.71 -16.49 -34.00
C GLY A 26 -21.40 -17.15 -33.58
N THR A 27 -20.26 -16.44 -33.68
CA THR A 27 -18.94 -17.05 -33.46
C THR A 27 -18.09 -16.35 -32.38
N ILE A 28 -18.68 -15.57 -31.49
CA ILE A 28 -17.99 -15.12 -30.29
C ILE A 28 -18.80 -15.57 -29.07
N SER A 29 -18.79 -16.87 -28.83
CA SER A 29 -19.00 -17.48 -27.53
C SER A 29 -17.92 -18.53 -27.33
N GLN A 30 -16.66 -18.14 -27.47
CA GLN A 30 -15.60 -18.74 -26.69
C GLN A 30 -15.59 -17.96 -25.38
N ARG A 31 -16.15 -18.56 -24.34
CA ARG A 31 -15.84 -18.19 -22.97
C ARG A 31 -14.34 -18.36 -22.83
N ASP A 32 -13.63 -17.25 -22.72
CA ASP A 32 -12.27 -17.25 -22.20
C ASP A 32 -12.32 -17.95 -20.83
N PRO A 33 -11.59 -19.04 -20.63
CA PRO A 33 -11.52 -19.70 -19.32
C PRO A 33 -10.85 -18.81 -18.25
N PHE A 34 -10.41 -17.60 -18.59
CA PHE A 34 -9.76 -16.64 -17.71
C PHE A 34 -10.62 -15.42 -17.31
N SER A 35 -11.87 -15.34 -17.79
CA SER A 35 -12.86 -14.38 -17.27
C SER A 35 -13.57 -14.99 -16.05
N SER A 36 -12.83 -15.52 -15.10
CA SER A 36 -13.37 -15.86 -13.80
C SER A 36 -13.02 -14.72 -12.85
N SER A 37 -14.03 -13.91 -12.52
CA SER A 37 -14.24 -13.25 -11.25
C SER A 37 -13.02 -13.36 -10.29
N LEU A 38 -12.46 -12.24 -9.92
CA LEU A 38 -11.71 -12.12 -8.66
C LEU A 38 -12.58 -12.78 -7.59
N ALA A 39 -12.24 -14.01 -7.23
CA ALA A 39 -13.00 -14.79 -6.29
C ALA A 39 -12.81 -14.16 -4.90
N ASN A 40 -13.70 -13.26 -4.54
CA ASN A 40 -14.08 -13.10 -3.16
C ASN A 40 -14.67 -14.44 -2.75
N THR A 41 -13.84 -15.37 -2.23
CA THR A 41 -14.28 -16.66 -1.72
C THR A 41 -15.13 -16.36 -0.49
N GLU A 42 -16.44 -16.32 -0.69
CA GLU A 42 -17.40 -16.12 0.40
C GLU A 42 -17.41 -17.37 1.32
N PRO A 43 -17.70 -17.22 2.62
CA PRO A 43 -17.93 -18.34 3.49
C PRO A 43 -18.97 -19.31 2.90
N ASN A 44 -18.67 -20.61 2.91
CA ASN A 44 -19.45 -21.69 2.32
C ASN A 44 -19.32 -21.89 0.79
N GLU A 45 -18.41 -21.19 0.11
CA GLU A 45 -18.03 -21.49 -1.27
C GLU A 45 -17.03 -22.65 -1.35
N LEU A 46 -16.98 -23.32 -2.50
CA LEU A 46 -15.94 -24.32 -2.76
C LEU A 46 -14.58 -23.63 -2.84
N ALA A 47 -13.62 -24.15 -2.07
CA ALA A 47 -12.24 -23.71 -2.16
C ALA A 47 -11.70 -23.90 -3.59
N PRO A 48 -11.04 -22.89 -4.17
CA PRO A 48 -10.38 -23.03 -5.47
C PRO A 48 -9.42 -24.23 -5.46
N ASP A 49 -9.57 -25.13 -6.42
CA ASP A 49 -8.69 -26.30 -6.53
C ASP A 49 -7.31 -25.88 -7.04
N PHE A 50 -6.30 -26.56 -6.58
CA PHE A 50 -4.92 -26.36 -7.03
C PHE A 50 -4.16 -27.69 -7.05
N THR A 51 -3.08 -27.74 -7.82
CA THR A 51 -2.06 -28.80 -7.77
C THR A 51 -0.71 -28.15 -7.59
N LEU A 52 -0.08 -28.33 -6.44
CA LEU A 52 1.23 -27.78 -6.11
C LEU A 52 2.22 -28.87 -5.72
N GLU A 53 3.49 -28.67 -6.07
CA GLU A 53 4.59 -29.51 -5.60
C GLU A 53 4.88 -29.21 -4.13
N THR A 54 5.14 -30.27 -3.33
CA THR A 54 5.64 -30.08 -1.96
C THR A 54 7.16 -29.82 -1.99
N LEU A 55 7.67 -29.32 -0.89
CA LEU A 55 9.12 -29.15 -0.72
C LEU A 55 9.87 -30.49 -0.82
N GLU A 56 9.23 -31.60 -0.43
CA GLU A 56 9.77 -32.96 -0.48
C GLU A 56 9.66 -33.61 -1.88
N GLY A 57 8.94 -32.99 -2.82
CA GLY A 57 8.82 -33.40 -4.22
C GLY A 57 7.46 -33.94 -4.67
N PRO A 58 6.68 -34.70 -3.88
CA PRO A 58 5.33 -35.11 -4.30
C PRO A 58 4.40 -33.91 -4.52
N THR A 59 3.43 -34.05 -5.45
CA THR A 59 2.38 -33.06 -5.64
C THR A 59 1.20 -33.31 -4.73
N VAL A 60 0.54 -32.22 -4.30
CA VAL A 60 -0.73 -32.23 -3.57
C VAL A 60 -1.78 -31.52 -4.42
N GLN A 61 -2.91 -32.19 -4.65
CA GLN A 61 -4.11 -31.58 -5.21
C GLN A 61 -5.13 -31.40 -4.09
N LEU A 62 -5.71 -30.21 -3.96
CA LEU A 62 -6.65 -29.94 -2.85
C LEU A 62 -7.89 -30.82 -2.93
N SER A 63 -8.43 -31.07 -4.13
CA SER A 63 -9.61 -31.93 -4.31
C SER A 63 -9.39 -33.38 -3.85
N ASP A 64 -8.16 -33.88 -3.80
CA ASP A 64 -7.84 -35.23 -3.28
C ASP A 64 -7.97 -35.31 -1.77
N LEU A 65 -8.08 -34.20 -1.08
CA LEU A 65 -8.28 -34.10 0.36
C LEU A 65 -9.75 -34.03 0.77
N ARG A 66 -10.68 -34.25 -0.16
CA ARG A 66 -12.10 -34.35 0.15
C ARG A 66 -12.33 -35.46 1.21
N GLY A 67 -13.24 -35.19 2.14
CA GLY A 67 -13.47 -36.08 3.31
C GLY A 67 -12.56 -35.76 4.50
N ARG A 68 -11.63 -34.80 4.36
CA ARG A 68 -10.74 -34.35 5.45
C ARG A 68 -10.95 -32.88 5.72
N LYS A 69 -10.80 -32.47 6.96
CA LYS A 69 -10.71 -31.08 7.37
C LYS A 69 -9.33 -30.54 7.04
N VAL A 70 -9.25 -29.41 6.36
CA VAL A 70 -7.98 -28.82 5.91
C VAL A 70 -7.82 -27.41 6.47
N ILE A 71 -6.65 -27.12 7.02
CA ILE A 71 -6.18 -25.76 7.27
C ILE A 71 -5.15 -25.46 6.19
N LEU A 72 -5.43 -24.43 5.39
CA LEU A 72 -4.53 -23.95 4.34
C LEU A 72 -3.97 -22.61 4.81
N ASN A 73 -2.66 -22.57 5.09
CA ASN A 73 -1.97 -21.40 5.59
C ASN A 73 -1.01 -20.86 4.52
N PHE A 74 -1.22 -19.60 4.11
CA PHE A 74 -0.37 -18.87 3.16
C PHE A 74 0.67 -18.06 3.91
N TRP A 75 1.95 -18.26 3.56
CA TRP A 75 3.07 -17.69 4.31
C TRP A 75 4.28 -17.36 3.42
N ALA A 76 5.19 -16.52 3.95
CA ALA A 76 6.48 -16.24 3.33
C ALA A 76 7.59 -16.18 4.38
N SER A 77 8.85 -16.44 4.00
CA SER A 77 9.99 -16.45 4.92
C SER A 77 10.28 -15.07 5.56
N TRP A 78 10.04 -14.01 4.82
CA TRP A 78 10.19 -12.63 5.26
C TRP A 78 9.02 -12.10 6.10
N CYS A 79 7.92 -12.86 6.19
CA CYS A 79 6.74 -12.49 6.94
C CYS A 79 6.94 -12.79 8.43
N ALA A 80 7.20 -11.77 9.21
CA ALA A 80 7.46 -11.91 10.65
C ALA A 80 6.30 -12.55 11.44
N PRO A 81 5.01 -12.16 11.25
CA PRO A 81 3.90 -12.84 11.91
C PRO A 81 3.72 -14.29 11.47
N CYS A 82 4.05 -14.63 10.20
CA CYS A 82 4.04 -16.03 9.75
C CYS A 82 5.05 -16.88 10.54
N ARG A 83 6.26 -16.34 10.72
CA ARG A 83 7.30 -16.98 11.51
C ARG A 83 6.87 -17.25 12.95
N ALA A 84 6.09 -16.34 13.54
CA ALA A 84 5.62 -16.45 14.91
C ALA A 84 4.53 -17.52 15.08
N GLU A 85 3.65 -17.72 14.09
CA GLU A 85 2.54 -18.66 14.18
C GLU A 85 2.90 -20.10 13.73
N MET A 86 3.88 -20.28 12.84
CA MET A 86 4.24 -21.59 12.27
C MET A 86 4.58 -22.65 13.33
N PRO A 87 5.28 -22.35 14.45
CA PRO A 87 5.49 -23.31 15.53
C PRO A 87 4.19 -23.77 16.21
N GLU A 88 3.15 -22.92 16.24
CA GLU A 88 1.87 -23.29 16.81
C GLU A 88 1.08 -24.20 15.83
N PHE A 89 1.15 -23.95 14.53
CA PHE A 89 0.62 -24.88 13.53
C PHE A 89 1.34 -26.24 13.56
N GLU A 90 2.65 -26.25 13.75
CA GLU A 90 3.42 -27.48 13.93
C GLU A 90 2.94 -28.27 15.15
N ARG A 91 2.70 -27.60 16.27
CA ARG A 91 2.13 -28.22 17.48
C ARG A 91 0.75 -28.83 17.18
N ILE A 92 -0.14 -28.08 16.51
CA ILE A 92 -1.48 -28.60 16.12
C ILE A 92 -1.35 -29.76 15.14
N HIS A 93 -0.43 -29.70 14.19
CA HIS A 93 -0.19 -30.79 13.26
C HIS A 93 0.17 -32.11 13.99
N ARG A 94 1.07 -32.04 14.96
CA ARG A 94 1.46 -33.20 15.76
C ARG A 94 0.34 -33.71 16.64
N GLU A 95 -0.49 -32.82 17.18
CA GLU A 95 -1.59 -33.20 18.09
C GLU A 95 -2.81 -33.77 17.34
N TYR A 96 -3.12 -33.24 16.15
CA TYR A 96 -4.37 -33.52 15.42
C TYR A 96 -4.16 -34.18 14.05
N GLY A 97 -2.95 -34.59 13.67
CA GLY A 97 -2.57 -35.06 12.33
C GLY A 97 -3.50 -36.07 11.66
N ASP A 98 -4.10 -36.97 12.44
CA ASP A 98 -5.06 -37.96 11.91
C ASP A 98 -6.45 -37.38 11.62
N ARG A 99 -6.81 -36.26 12.25
CA ARG A 99 -8.13 -35.62 12.20
C ARG A 99 -8.17 -34.36 11.38
N LEU A 100 -6.99 -33.78 11.08
CA LEU A 100 -6.84 -32.46 10.48
C LEU A 100 -5.60 -32.45 9.61
N THR A 101 -5.74 -31.97 8.38
CA THR A 101 -4.60 -31.74 7.47
C THR A 101 -4.21 -30.26 7.49
N ILE A 102 -2.95 -29.95 7.75
CA ILE A 102 -2.39 -28.61 7.63
C ILE A 102 -1.50 -28.59 6.40
N LEU A 103 -1.66 -27.55 5.56
CA LEU A 103 -0.84 -27.29 4.38
C LEU A 103 -0.31 -25.86 4.47
N GLY A 104 1.00 -25.69 4.35
CA GLY A 104 1.64 -24.38 4.28
C GLY A 104 1.97 -24.01 2.83
N VAL A 105 1.22 -23.10 2.21
CA VAL A 105 1.52 -22.60 0.86
C VAL A 105 2.51 -21.43 0.96
N ASN A 106 3.70 -21.63 0.46
CA ASN A 106 4.69 -20.56 0.40
C ASN A 106 4.42 -19.62 -0.78
N ILE A 107 4.45 -18.32 -0.50
CA ILE A 107 4.12 -17.28 -1.46
C ILE A 107 5.37 -16.88 -2.26
N GLN A 108 5.48 -17.37 -3.49
CA GLN A 108 6.37 -16.87 -4.55
C GLN A 108 7.88 -16.82 -4.21
N GLU A 109 8.36 -17.64 -3.29
CA GLU A 109 9.78 -17.75 -2.99
C GLU A 109 10.40 -18.98 -3.68
N ASP A 110 11.70 -18.93 -3.90
CA ASP A 110 12.44 -20.08 -4.43
C ASP A 110 12.66 -21.15 -3.35
N ARG A 111 12.85 -22.38 -3.79
CA ARG A 111 13.06 -23.56 -2.92
C ARG A 111 14.20 -23.34 -1.92
N GLN A 112 15.32 -22.75 -2.35
CA GLN A 112 16.49 -22.55 -1.49
C GLN A 112 16.22 -21.58 -0.34
N THR A 113 15.45 -20.53 -0.60
CA THR A 113 15.01 -19.56 0.41
C THR A 113 14.10 -20.22 1.44
N ILE A 114 13.15 -21.05 0.99
CA ILE A 114 12.24 -21.80 1.85
C ILE A 114 13.04 -22.82 2.71
N GLU A 115 13.93 -23.59 2.13
CA GLU A 115 14.76 -24.58 2.85
C GLU A 115 15.62 -23.91 3.94
N ARG A 116 16.21 -22.76 3.63
CA ARG A 116 17.00 -21.98 4.60
C ARG A 116 16.14 -21.51 5.78
N PHE A 117 14.96 -21.00 5.47
CA PHE A 117 14.01 -20.55 6.50
C PHE A 117 13.57 -21.71 7.41
N LEU A 118 13.27 -22.89 6.85
CA LEU A 118 12.83 -24.07 7.61
C LEU A 118 13.94 -24.69 8.46
N GLN A 119 15.22 -24.38 8.21
CA GLN A 119 16.30 -24.72 9.15
C GLN A 119 16.18 -23.92 10.47
N GLU A 120 15.63 -22.71 10.40
CA GLU A 120 15.43 -21.85 11.57
C GLU A 120 14.06 -22.05 12.24
N VAL A 121 13.02 -22.35 11.45
CA VAL A 121 11.64 -22.58 11.90
C VAL A 121 11.18 -23.94 11.37
N PRO A 122 11.60 -25.06 11.99
CA PRO A 122 11.29 -26.39 11.49
C PRO A 122 9.81 -26.73 11.69
N VAL A 123 9.18 -27.21 10.62
CA VAL A 123 7.81 -27.76 10.63
C VAL A 123 7.79 -29.10 9.92
N SER A 124 6.84 -29.97 10.28
CA SER A 124 6.68 -31.31 9.69
C SER A 124 5.41 -31.47 8.85
N TYR A 125 4.53 -30.45 8.83
CA TYR A 125 3.40 -30.44 7.89
C TYR A 125 3.86 -30.05 6.48
N PRO A 126 3.17 -30.52 5.42
CA PRO A 126 3.57 -30.28 4.04
C PRO A 126 3.69 -28.80 3.70
N ILE A 127 4.81 -28.40 3.12
CA ILE A 127 5.05 -27.08 2.55
C ILE A 127 4.90 -27.17 1.03
N LEU A 128 3.96 -26.38 0.49
CA LEU A 128 3.62 -26.33 -0.92
C LEU A 128 4.30 -25.12 -1.58
N LEU A 129 4.82 -25.31 -2.77
CA LEU A 129 5.53 -24.29 -3.54
C LEU A 129 4.58 -23.65 -4.54
N ASP A 130 4.36 -22.34 -4.44
CA ASP A 130 3.60 -21.54 -5.41
C ASP A 130 4.47 -20.41 -6.01
N PRO A 131 5.58 -20.75 -6.72
CA PRO A 131 6.54 -19.76 -7.20
C PRO A 131 5.94 -18.79 -8.24
N GLN A 132 4.86 -19.17 -8.92
CA GLN A 132 4.15 -18.29 -9.86
C GLN A 132 2.99 -17.52 -9.20
N GLY A 133 2.65 -17.78 -7.94
CA GLY A 133 1.56 -17.15 -7.23
C GLY A 133 0.17 -17.47 -7.78
N THR A 134 0.01 -18.60 -8.47
CA THR A 134 -1.26 -19.00 -9.07
C THR A 134 -2.32 -19.29 -8.03
N THR A 135 -1.95 -19.97 -6.95
CA THR A 135 -2.86 -20.28 -5.83
C THR A 135 -3.12 -19.04 -4.99
N VAL A 136 -2.10 -18.20 -4.78
CA VAL A 136 -2.24 -16.90 -4.12
C VAL A 136 -3.32 -16.04 -4.81
N ARG A 137 -3.28 -15.96 -6.15
CA ARG A 137 -4.31 -15.22 -6.91
C ARG A 137 -5.69 -15.87 -6.83
N ALA A 138 -5.75 -17.21 -6.98
CA ALA A 138 -7.03 -17.94 -6.93
C ALA A 138 -7.75 -17.76 -5.59
N TYR A 139 -7.01 -17.68 -4.49
CA TYR A 139 -7.55 -17.45 -3.14
C TYR A 139 -7.70 -15.96 -2.79
N GLY A 140 -7.31 -15.05 -3.67
CA GLY A 140 -7.38 -13.62 -3.41
C GLY A 140 -6.57 -13.21 -2.17
N ILE A 141 -5.34 -13.77 -2.01
CA ILE A 141 -4.49 -13.46 -0.86
C ILE A 141 -3.98 -12.03 -0.99
N ILE A 142 -4.44 -11.18 -0.08
CA ILE A 142 -4.11 -9.74 -0.06
C ILE A 142 -3.12 -9.37 1.04
N ALA A 143 -2.94 -10.27 2.02
CA ALA A 143 -2.00 -10.10 3.13
C ALA A 143 -1.61 -11.47 3.69
N GLN A 144 -0.43 -11.57 4.29
CA GLN A 144 0.05 -12.78 4.96
C GLN A 144 0.38 -12.51 6.44
N PRO A 145 0.25 -13.56 7.28
CA PRO A 145 -0.29 -14.87 6.97
C PRO A 145 -1.79 -14.79 6.66
N ALA A 146 -2.26 -15.71 5.79
CA ALA A 146 -3.68 -15.90 5.56
C ALA A 146 -4.01 -17.38 5.77
N THR A 147 -5.03 -17.64 6.58
CA THR A 147 -5.42 -19.02 6.94
C THR A 147 -6.85 -19.29 6.54
N TYR A 148 -7.05 -20.38 5.79
CA TYR A 148 -8.35 -20.85 5.34
C TYR A 148 -8.69 -22.17 6.05
N TRP A 149 -9.92 -22.24 6.57
CA TRP A 149 -10.49 -23.43 7.21
C TRP A 149 -11.47 -24.07 6.24
N ILE A 150 -11.15 -25.26 5.78
CA ILE A 150 -11.86 -25.96 4.70
C ILE A 150 -12.45 -27.26 5.25
N ASP A 151 -13.77 -27.45 5.06
CA ASP A 151 -14.48 -28.60 5.53
C ASP A 151 -14.22 -29.85 4.66
N GLU A 152 -14.81 -31.01 5.07
CA GLU A 152 -14.69 -32.26 4.37
C GLU A 152 -15.32 -32.25 2.96
N GLN A 153 -16.23 -31.32 2.69
CA GLN A 153 -16.81 -31.09 1.36
C GLN A 153 -15.93 -30.16 0.50
N GLY A 154 -14.86 -29.62 1.09
CA GLY A 154 -13.94 -28.68 0.48
C GLY A 154 -14.51 -27.27 0.38
N ARG A 155 -15.42 -26.91 1.28
CA ARG A 155 -15.96 -25.56 1.36
C ARG A 155 -15.18 -24.74 2.36
N ILE A 156 -14.95 -23.48 2.04
CA ILE A 156 -14.32 -22.54 2.95
C ILE A 156 -15.33 -22.18 4.05
N LEU A 157 -15.01 -22.54 5.28
CA LEU A 157 -15.80 -22.17 6.46
C LEU A 157 -15.40 -20.80 7.00
N GLU A 158 -14.11 -20.48 6.90
CA GLU A 158 -13.56 -19.25 7.42
C GLU A 158 -12.26 -18.90 6.73
N ARG A 159 -11.99 -17.61 6.65
CA ARG A 159 -10.72 -17.02 6.25
C ARG A 159 -10.27 -16.04 7.32
N LYS A 160 -9.02 -16.13 7.76
CA LYS A 160 -8.39 -15.16 8.66
C LYS A 160 -7.12 -14.61 8.04
N TYR A 161 -6.98 -13.31 8.05
CA TYR A 161 -5.73 -12.60 7.80
C TYR A 161 -5.03 -12.27 9.13
N GLY A 162 -3.71 -12.35 9.14
CA GLY A 162 -2.89 -12.14 10.34
C GLY A 162 -2.69 -13.40 11.17
N ALA A 163 -1.63 -13.39 11.97
CA ALA A 163 -1.23 -14.55 12.76
C ALA A 163 -2.26 -14.93 13.85
N TYR A 164 -2.31 -16.22 14.15
CA TYR A 164 -3.01 -16.73 15.32
C TYR A 164 -2.14 -16.60 16.56
N THR A 165 -2.72 -16.13 17.66
CA THR A 165 -2.18 -16.42 18.97
C THR A 165 -2.44 -17.89 19.32
N ARG A 166 -1.64 -18.45 20.23
CA ARG A 166 -1.84 -19.83 20.69
C ARG A 166 -3.26 -20.09 21.19
N ALA A 167 -3.80 -19.18 22.02
CA ALA A 167 -5.13 -19.33 22.60
C ALA A 167 -6.25 -19.30 21.55
N GLU A 168 -6.14 -18.40 20.56
CA GLU A 168 -7.08 -18.33 19.42
C GLU A 168 -7.02 -19.61 18.59
N LEU A 169 -5.81 -20.07 18.22
CA LEU A 169 -5.63 -21.27 17.43
C LEU A 169 -6.20 -22.51 18.15
N ASP A 170 -5.91 -22.67 19.44
CA ASP A 170 -6.43 -23.77 20.25
C ASP A 170 -7.97 -23.76 20.33
N SER A 171 -8.56 -22.58 20.52
CA SER A 171 -10.01 -22.42 20.54
C SER A 171 -10.63 -22.81 19.20
N ARG A 172 -10.03 -22.33 18.12
CA ARG A 172 -10.54 -22.55 16.76
C ARG A 172 -10.40 -23.99 16.30
N VAL A 173 -9.27 -24.63 16.58
CA VAL A 173 -9.06 -26.06 16.27
C VAL A 173 -10.05 -26.92 17.02
N ARG A 174 -10.30 -26.68 18.31
CA ARG A 174 -11.33 -27.43 19.08
C ARG A 174 -12.71 -27.27 18.46
N GLU A 175 -13.12 -26.04 18.11
CA GLU A 175 -14.39 -25.81 17.45
C GLU A 175 -14.46 -26.51 16.09
N PHE A 176 -13.44 -26.34 15.25
CA PHE A 176 -13.36 -26.93 13.92
C PHE A 176 -13.42 -28.47 13.94
N THR A 177 -12.72 -29.08 14.89
CA THR A 177 -12.67 -30.54 14.98
C THR A 177 -13.89 -31.16 15.69
N SER A 178 -14.64 -30.40 16.50
CA SER A 178 -15.83 -30.86 17.23
C SER A 178 -17.12 -30.70 16.44
N ARG A 179 -17.19 -29.91 15.38
CA ARG A 179 -18.40 -29.76 14.56
C ARG A 179 -18.72 -31.07 13.83
N PRO A 180 -19.91 -31.68 14.08
CA PRO A 180 -20.41 -32.70 13.19
C PRO A 180 -20.75 -32.08 11.85
N ASN A 181 -20.60 -32.84 10.78
CA ASN A 181 -20.85 -32.43 9.40
C ASN A 181 -22.28 -31.85 9.26
N PRO A 182 -22.46 -30.55 8.85
CA PRO A 182 -23.81 -30.02 8.70
C PRO A 182 -24.44 -30.54 7.42
N LEU A 183 -25.39 -31.50 7.57
CA LEU A 183 -26.29 -31.94 6.51
C LEU A 183 -27.60 -31.11 6.45
N THR A 184 -27.59 -29.82 6.74
CA THR A 184 -28.80 -28.99 6.57
C THR A 184 -28.45 -27.62 6.08
N PRO A 185 -29.16 -27.12 5.02
CA PRO A 185 -29.00 -25.73 4.55
C PRO A 185 -29.61 -24.76 5.56
N PHE A 186 -28.95 -23.64 5.78
CA PHE A 186 -29.51 -22.51 6.53
C PHE A 186 -30.69 -21.89 5.76
N PRO A 187 -31.74 -21.41 6.43
CA PRO A 187 -32.86 -20.75 5.78
C PRO A 187 -32.42 -19.39 5.19
N GLU A 188 -32.76 -19.19 3.92
CA GLU A 188 -32.61 -17.91 3.23
C GLU A 188 -33.48 -16.83 3.91
N GLY A 189 -32.84 -15.90 4.58
CA GLY A 189 -33.47 -14.67 5.05
C GLY A 189 -33.27 -13.55 4.03
N LYS A 190 -34.33 -13.24 3.28
CA LYS A 190 -34.38 -12.02 2.47
C LYS A 190 -34.56 -10.82 3.39
N GLY A 191 -33.52 -10.01 3.55
CA GLY A 191 -33.58 -8.67 4.15
C GLY A 191 -33.22 -7.61 3.12
N GLU A 192 -34.21 -6.78 2.76
CA GLU A 192 -33.99 -5.59 1.92
C GLU A 192 -33.12 -4.57 2.66
N LEU A 193 -32.10 -4.06 1.99
CA LEU A 193 -31.21 -3.00 2.47
C LEU A 193 -31.97 -1.65 2.55
N PRO A 194 -31.94 -0.93 3.66
CA PRO A 194 -32.42 0.45 3.70
C PRO A 194 -31.49 1.37 2.92
N SER A 195 -32.05 2.11 1.98
CA SER A 195 -31.38 3.15 1.20
C SER A 195 -31.08 4.38 2.09
N LEU A 196 -29.91 4.45 2.70
CA LEU A 196 -29.50 5.57 3.56
C LEU A 196 -28.11 6.11 3.19
N PHE A 197 -27.80 6.26 1.91
CA PHE A 197 -26.59 7.00 1.52
C PHE A 197 -26.88 7.90 0.32
N ARG A 198 -27.35 9.11 0.59
CA ARG A 198 -27.13 10.29 -0.25
C ARG A 198 -26.49 11.35 0.65
N GLY A 199 -25.17 11.40 0.66
CA GLY A 199 -24.41 12.46 1.32
C GLY A 199 -23.87 13.45 0.30
N GLY A 200 -24.08 14.73 0.58
CA GLY A 200 -23.57 15.85 -0.20
C GLY A 200 -22.10 16.13 0.07
N ALA A 201 -21.45 16.80 -0.88
CA ALA A 201 -20.10 17.28 -0.78
C ALA A 201 -19.97 18.35 0.31
N GLY A 202 -19.32 17.99 1.40
CA GLY A 202 -19.00 18.90 2.50
C GLY A 202 -18.67 18.07 3.73
N GLY A 203 -17.44 18.17 4.24
CA GLY A 203 -16.84 17.34 5.27
C GLY A 203 -17.59 17.30 6.62
N GLU A 204 -18.79 16.78 6.61
CA GLU A 204 -19.58 16.54 7.82
C GLU A 204 -18.97 15.36 8.60
N VAL A 205 -18.83 15.53 9.89
CA VAL A 205 -18.32 14.50 10.81
C VAL A 205 -19.51 13.91 11.56
N ILE A 206 -19.67 12.60 11.51
CA ILE A 206 -20.79 11.89 12.17
C ILE A 206 -20.27 10.96 13.27
N PRO A 207 -21.03 10.75 14.36
CA PRO A 207 -20.69 9.78 15.38
C PRO A 207 -20.79 8.35 14.81
N LEU A 208 -19.79 7.52 15.08
CA LEU A 208 -19.82 6.10 14.71
C LEU A 208 -20.84 5.37 15.61
N LYS A 209 -21.84 4.75 15.00
CA LYS A 209 -22.85 3.96 15.71
C LYS A 209 -22.66 2.48 15.44
N HIS A 210 -22.99 1.67 16.44
CA HIS A 210 -23.05 0.22 16.28
C HIS A 210 -24.08 -0.12 15.17
N GLY A 211 -23.66 -0.74 14.08
CA GLY A 211 -24.52 -1.05 12.93
C GLY A 211 -24.23 -0.24 11.66
N ASP A 212 -23.37 0.80 11.73
CA ASP A 212 -22.96 1.58 10.54
C ASP A 212 -22.01 0.79 9.62
N LEU A 213 -21.42 -0.29 10.14
CA LEU A 213 -20.72 -1.29 9.36
C LEU A 213 -21.73 -2.35 8.94
N GLY A 214 -21.95 -2.56 7.68
CA GLY A 214 -22.85 -3.59 7.18
C GLY A 214 -22.61 -4.95 7.87
N GLU A 215 -23.65 -5.80 7.96
CA GLU A 215 -23.63 -7.11 8.65
C GLU A 215 -22.41 -8.02 8.27
N LYS A 216 -21.79 -7.76 7.14
CA LYS A 216 -20.63 -8.49 6.63
C LYS A 216 -19.35 -8.30 7.46
N TYR A 217 -19.21 -7.20 8.22
CA TYR A 217 -18.06 -6.93 9.07
C TYR A 217 -18.29 -7.21 10.55
N LEU A 218 -19.55 -7.18 10.99
CA LEU A 218 -19.92 -7.38 12.39
C LEU A 218 -19.84 -8.84 12.88
N SER A 219 -19.78 -9.81 11.96
CA SER A 219 -19.74 -11.24 12.34
C SER A 219 -18.36 -11.74 12.76
N GLN A 220 -17.28 -10.98 12.55
CA GLN A 220 -15.91 -11.44 12.83
C GLN A 220 -15.11 -10.58 13.81
N TYR A 221 -15.36 -9.25 13.91
CA TYR A 221 -14.64 -8.36 14.84
C TYR A 221 -15.53 -7.20 15.25
N ASP A 222 -15.59 -6.91 16.54
CA ASP A 222 -16.11 -5.62 17.02
C ASP A 222 -15.24 -4.49 16.41
N LEU A 223 -15.86 -3.46 15.85
CA LEU A 223 -15.15 -2.34 15.23
C LEU A 223 -14.13 -1.70 16.18
N LEU A 224 -14.46 -1.61 17.47
CA LEU A 224 -13.56 -1.08 18.48
C LEU A 224 -12.32 -1.96 18.67
N GLU A 225 -12.53 -3.27 18.65
CA GLU A 225 -11.44 -4.24 18.69
C GLU A 225 -10.62 -4.17 17.39
N LEU A 226 -11.30 -4.09 16.24
CA LEU A 226 -10.67 -3.90 14.94
C LEU A 226 -9.82 -2.64 14.88
N LEU A 227 -10.33 -1.52 15.38
CA LEU A 227 -9.63 -0.24 15.41
C LEU A 227 -8.75 -0.08 16.66
N GLN A 228 -8.79 -1.05 17.60
CA GLN A 228 -8.10 -0.98 18.90
C GLN A 228 -8.36 0.35 19.65
N ILE A 229 -9.58 0.88 19.50
CA ILE A 229 -10.04 2.07 20.18
C ILE A 229 -10.53 1.68 21.58
N ARG A 230 -9.92 2.26 22.63
CA ARG A 230 -10.37 2.09 24.02
C ARG A 230 -11.33 3.22 24.36
N GLY A 231 -12.52 2.89 24.84
CA GLY A 231 -13.49 3.86 25.31
C GLY A 231 -14.92 3.59 24.85
N ASP A 232 -15.80 4.58 25.06
CA ASP A 232 -17.19 4.51 24.63
C ASP A 232 -17.28 4.72 23.10
N PRO A 233 -17.83 3.75 22.33
CA PRO A 233 -18.00 3.85 20.89
C PRO A 233 -18.80 5.09 20.45
N SER A 234 -19.72 5.57 21.29
CA SER A 234 -20.55 6.74 20.98
C SER A 234 -19.76 8.04 20.83
N ASN A 235 -18.50 8.07 21.29
CA ASN A 235 -17.61 9.22 21.19
C ASN A 235 -16.64 9.14 20.01
N VAL A 236 -16.69 8.08 19.20
CA VAL A 236 -15.87 7.95 17.99
C VAL A 236 -16.61 8.58 16.82
N ALA A 237 -15.94 9.49 16.12
CA ALA A 237 -16.46 10.16 14.95
C ALA A 237 -15.71 9.70 13.69
N TYR A 238 -16.34 9.80 12.53
CA TYR A 238 -15.70 9.59 11.23
C TYR A 238 -16.25 10.56 10.17
N VAL A 239 -15.50 10.76 9.09
CA VAL A 239 -15.95 11.65 8.01
C VAL A 239 -17.08 11.01 7.21
N ALA A 240 -18.08 11.78 6.83
CA ALA A 240 -19.32 11.29 6.22
C ALA A 240 -19.12 10.60 4.85
N ASP A 241 -18.04 10.93 4.16
CA ASP A 241 -17.68 10.36 2.86
C ASP A 241 -16.78 9.12 2.95
N LEU A 242 -16.50 8.61 4.16
CA LEU A 242 -15.75 7.40 4.38
C LEU A 242 -16.57 6.15 4.06
N ASP A 243 -16.15 5.39 3.08
CA ASP A 243 -16.71 4.06 2.83
C ASP A 243 -15.97 3.01 3.68
N LEU A 244 -16.60 2.65 4.80
CA LEU A 244 -16.02 1.68 5.73
C LEU A 244 -15.81 0.29 5.12
N SER A 245 -16.52 -0.06 4.03
CA SER A 245 -16.33 -1.34 3.33
C SER A 245 -14.99 -1.45 2.61
N LEU A 246 -14.33 -0.32 2.37
CA LEU A 246 -13.00 -0.22 1.76
C LEU A 246 -11.87 -0.10 2.80
N LEU A 247 -12.20 -0.17 4.10
CA LEU A 247 -11.22 -0.22 5.17
C LEU A 247 -10.78 -1.66 5.39
N ASN A 248 -9.57 -1.99 4.97
CA ASN A 248 -9.03 -3.35 4.97
C ASN A 248 -7.97 -3.53 6.06
N LEU A 249 -7.68 -4.81 6.39
CA LEU A 249 -6.60 -5.20 7.28
C LEU A 249 -5.30 -5.31 6.47
N GLY A 250 -4.33 -4.44 6.74
CA GLY A 250 -2.96 -4.54 6.20
C GLY A 250 -2.06 -5.41 7.07
N CYS A 251 -2.16 -5.24 8.40
CA CYS A 251 -1.48 -6.08 9.37
C CYS A 251 -2.26 -6.10 10.72
N PRO A 252 -2.00 -7.11 11.61
CA PRO A 252 -2.95 -7.46 12.67
C PRO A 252 -3.09 -6.43 13.79
N ALA A 253 -2.12 -5.54 13.98
CA ALA A 253 -2.10 -4.60 15.10
C ALA A 253 -1.51 -3.25 14.71
N ARG A 254 -1.76 -2.22 15.53
CA ARG A 254 -1.02 -0.95 15.44
C ARG A 254 0.47 -1.21 15.61
N ASP A 255 1.29 -0.47 14.85
CA ASP A 255 2.75 -0.57 14.84
C ASP A 255 3.31 -1.99 14.58
N CYS A 256 2.51 -2.89 13.95
CA CYS A 256 3.03 -4.14 13.38
C CYS A 256 4.11 -3.88 12.32
N ILE A 257 4.02 -2.73 11.64
CA ILE A 257 5.11 -2.08 10.91
C ILE A 257 5.53 -0.91 11.79
N PRO A 258 6.68 -0.98 12.50
CA PRO A 258 7.07 0.07 13.43
C PRO A 258 7.53 1.32 12.69
N SER A 259 6.95 2.48 13.00
CA SER A 259 7.48 3.77 12.58
C SER A 259 8.86 4.04 13.19
N ILE A 260 9.62 4.92 12.55
CA ILE A 260 10.89 5.41 13.09
C ILE A 260 10.62 6.74 13.81
N ASP A 261 10.68 6.73 15.15
CA ASP A 261 10.33 7.89 15.95
C ASP A 261 11.57 8.64 16.48
N GLN A 262 12.74 8.02 16.38
CA GLN A 262 14.04 8.61 16.71
C GLN A 262 15.03 8.32 15.58
N PRO A 263 14.86 8.98 14.42
CA PRO A 263 15.68 8.71 13.25
C PRO A 263 17.15 9.08 13.53
N GLN A 264 18.05 8.18 13.11
CA GLN A 264 19.49 8.44 13.10
C GLN A 264 19.90 8.74 11.67
N PHE A 265 20.90 9.60 11.53
CA PHE A 265 21.35 10.05 10.23
C PHE A 265 22.83 9.85 10.06
N GLU A 266 23.24 9.61 8.84
CA GLU A 266 24.62 9.47 8.41
C GLU A 266 24.89 10.42 7.23
N THR A 267 26.16 10.55 6.86
CA THR A 267 26.56 11.38 5.71
C THR A 267 26.25 10.67 4.38
N PRO A 268 26.14 11.40 3.26
CA PRO A 268 26.01 10.79 1.93
C PRO A 268 27.15 9.82 1.57
N THR A 269 28.36 10.05 2.10
CA THR A 269 29.51 9.17 1.89
C THR A 269 29.32 7.83 2.59
N GLU A 270 28.92 7.83 3.86
CA GLU A 270 28.61 6.62 4.62
C GLU A 270 27.44 5.85 3.99
N ALA A 271 26.37 6.55 3.61
CA ALA A 271 25.22 5.92 2.95
C ALA A 271 25.57 5.24 1.61
N SER A 272 26.57 5.76 0.89
CA SER A 272 27.04 5.17 -0.38
C SER A 272 27.71 3.80 -0.22
N GLU A 273 28.07 3.40 1.00
CA GLU A 273 28.59 2.06 1.27
C GLU A 273 27.53 0.97 1.07
N TRP A 274 26.23 1.32 1.18
CA TRP A 274 25.13 0.39 1.10
C TRP A 274 24.00 0.77 0.13
N LEU A 275 23.85 2.06 -0.22
CA LEU A 275 22.91 2.51 -1.24
C LEU A 275 23.50 2.30 -2.63
N LYS A 276 22.70 1.70 -3.52
CA LYS A 276 23.05 1.53 -4.93
C LYS A 276 22.66 2.80 -5.70
N PRO A 277 23.35 3.13 -6.80
CA PRO A 277 23.02 4.29 -7.64
C PRO A 277 21.56 4.36 -8.08
N THR A 278 20.92 3.19 -8.25
CA THR A 278 19.52 3.04 -8.70
C THR A 278 18.50 2.99 -7.56
N ASP A 279 18.92 3.02 -6.30
CA ASP A 279 17.99 3.05 -5.18
C ASP A 279 17.22 4.37 -5.16
N LEU A 280 15.93 4.32 -4.84
CA LEU A 280 15.10 5.52 -4.67
C LEU A 280 15.24 6.06 -3.25
N VAL A 281 15.26 7.37 -3.14
CA VAL A 281 15.18 8.09 -1.87
C VAL A 281 14.07 9.13 -1.92
N VAL A 282 13.37 9.31 -0.82
CA VAL A 282 12.48 10.44 -0.58
C VAL A 282 13.33 11.58 -0.06
N SER A 283 13.38 12.70 -0.77
CA SER A 283 14.19 13.88 -0.42
C SER A 283 13.30 15.00 0.09
N VAL A 284 13.67 15.55 1.23
CA VAL A 284 12.98 16.69 1.83
C VAL A 284 13.98 17.79 2.10
N THR A 285 13.73 18.97 1.53
CA THR A 285 14.46 20.20 1.87
C THR A 285 13.51 21.14 2.57
N HIS A 286 13.72 21.34 3.84
CA HIS A 286 12.84 22.16 4.66
C HIS A 286 13.64 22.89 5.76
N ASN A 287 13.24 24.13 6.04
CA ASN A 287 13.87 24.97 7.08
C ASN A 287 15.41 25.01 7.03
N GLY A 288 15.97 25.02 5.80
CA GLY A 288 17.43 25.05 5.56
C GLY A 288 18.14 23.72 5.75
N VAL A 289 17.43 22.62 5.99
CA VAL A 289 17.98 21.26 6.12
C VAL A 289 17.50 20.40 4.97
N THR A 290 18.42 19.62 4.38
CA THR A 290 18.10 18.60 3.38
C THR A 290 18.36 17.21 3.96
N LYS A 291 17.36 16.34 3.89
CA LYS A 291 17.46 14.94 4.32
C LYS A 291 16.94 14.00 3.26
N ALA A 292 17.56 12.83 3.14
CA ALA A 292 17.12 11.72 2.29
C ALA A 292 16.67 10.53 3.13
N TYR A 293 15.56 9.91 2.72
CA TYR A 293 14.97 8.73 3.36
C TYR A 293 14.95 7.61 2.32
N PRO A 294 15.84 6.62 2.40
CA PRO A 294 15.88 5.53 1.44
C PRO A 294 14.58 4.73 1.41
N VAL A 295 13.99 4.56 0.22
CA VAL A 295 12.72 3.82 0.04
C VAL A 295 12.85 2.39 0.55
N LYS A 296 14.03 1.77 0.44
CA LYS A 296 14.30 0.45 1.00
C LYS A 296 14.17 0.37 2.54
N ILE A 297 14.35 1.50 3.26
CA ILE A 297 14.01 1.59 4.68
C ILE A 297 12.51 1.83 4.84
N LEU A 298 11.95 2.76 4.06
CA LEU A 298 10.53 3.11 4.15
C LEU A 298 9.60 1.95 3.77
N ASN A 299 10.01 1.02 2.92
CA ASN A 299 9.27 -0.22 2.64
C ASN A 299 9.01 -1.07 3.90
N TRP A 300 9.80 -0.90 4.95
CA TRP A 300 9.73 -1.67 6.18
C TRP A 300 9.21 -0.88 7.38
N HIS A 301 9.10 0.46 7.23
CA HIS A 301 8.75 1.35 8.34
C HIS A 301 7.60 2.29 8.04
N GLU A 302 7.38 2.60 6.76
CA GLU A 302 6.31 3.43 6.21
C GLU A 302 6.26 4.88 6.75
N ILE A 303 6.65 5.12 8.02
CA ILE A 303 6.56 6.43 8.68
C ILE A 303 7.87 6.74 9.43
N VAL A 304 8.37 7.97 9.25
CA VAL A 304 9.46 8.54 10.06
C VAL A 304 8.97 9.84 10.70
N ASN A 305 8.90 9.88 12.02
CA ASN A 305 8.65 11.10 12.79
C ASN A 305 9.98 11.84 12.99
N ASP A 306 10.17 12.97 12.33
CA ASP A 306 11.45 13.68 12.32
C ASP A 306 11.28 15.15 12.71
N ASP A 307 12.41 15.86 12.83
CA ASP A 307 12.51 17.28 13.14
C ASP A 307 13.45 17.98 12.16
N PHE A 308 13.03 19.13 11.64
CA PHE A 308 13.78 19.95 10.71
C PHE A 308 14.06 21.33 11.33
N ASN A 309 15.13 21.42 12.14
CA ASN A 309 15.48 22.65 12.86
C ASN A 309 14.33 23.20 13.71
N GLY A 310 13.70 22.35 14.53
CA GLY A 310 12.60 22.69 15.41
C GLY A 310 11.22 22.61 14.76
N GLU A 311 11.13 22.21 13.51
CA GLU A 311 9.85 21.96 12.83
C GLU A 311 9.59 20.47 12.67
N PRO A 312 8.58 19.93 13.38
CA PRO A 312 8.29 18.50 13.36
C PRO A 312 7.57 18.09 12.07
N LEU A 313 8.14 17.12 11.35
CA LEU A 313 7.57 16.56 10.12
C LEU A 313 7.34 15.06 10.27
N ALA A 314 6.35 14.55 9.54
CA ALA A 314 6.14 13.12 9.30
C ALA A 314 6.47 12.82 7.84
N VAL A 315 7.51 12.03 7.61
CA VAL A 315 7.87 11.51 6.29
C VAL A 315 7.19 10.17 6.13
N THR A 316 6.33 10.02 5.13
CA THR A 316 5.51 8.83 4.95
C THR A 316 5.70 8.23 3.57
N PHE A 317 5.58 6.90 3.50
CA PHE A 317 5.64 6.16 2.25
C PHE A 317 4.67 4.99 2.29
N CYS A 318 3.76 4.92 1.33
CA CYS A 318 2.89 3.75 1.13
C CYS A 318 3.46 2.89 0.00
N PRO A 319 4.05 1.72 0.30
CA PRO A 319 4.61 0.84 -0.74
C PRO A 319 3.56 0.30 -1.72
N LEU A 320 2.31 0.16 -1.24
CA LEU A 320 1.20 -0.36 -2.05
C LEU A 320 0.71 0.67 -3.07
N CYS A 321 0.76 1.95 -2.71
CA CYS A 321 0.37 3.06 -3.57
C CYS A 321 1.54 3.67 -4.34
N ASN A 322 2.78 3.33 -3.97
CA ASN A 322 4.01 3.97 -4.43
C ASN A 322 4.00 5.49 -4.19
N SER A 323 3.40 5.93 -3.08
CA SER A 323 3.20 7.34 -2.73
C SER A 323 4.12 7.76 -1.59
N ALA A 324 4.87 8.84 -1.82
CA ALA A 324 5.72 9.49 -0.82
C ALA A 324 5.14 10.87 -0.48
N LEU A 325 4.75 11.07 0.77
CA LEU A 325 4.14 12.31 1.23
C LEU A 325 4.76 12.75 2.55
N VAL A 326 4.95 14.05 2.69
CA VAL A 326 5.52 14.64 3.91
C VAL A 326 4.55 15.66 4.47
N PHE A 327 4.34 15.61 5.77
CA PHE A 327 3.38 16.45 6.47
C PHE A 327 4.01 17.18 7.65
N ARG A 328 3.56 18.42 7.91
CA ARG A 328 3.76 19.05 9.21
C ARG A 328 3.00 18.29 10.27
N ARG A 329 3.65 17.95 11.38
CA ARG A 329 2.97 17.32 12.52
C ARG A 329 2.26 18.38 13.35
N PRO A 330 0.91 18.36 13.45
CA PRO A 330 0.18 19.36 14.20
C PRO A 330 0.47 19.29 15.71
N ILE A 331 0.25 20.43 16.38
CA ILE A 331 0.26 20.50 17.85
C ILE A 331 -1.20 20.51 18.31
N VAL A 332 -1.57 19.49 19.08
CA VAL A 332 -2.89 19.36 19.68
C VAL A 332 -2.73 19.28 21.19
N ASP A 333 -3.47 20.13 21.92
CA ASP A 333 -3.38 20.25 23.39
C ASP A 333 -1.93 20.38 23.90
N GLY A 334 -1.11 21.17 23.19
CA GLY A 334 0.28 21.43 23.52
C GLY A 334 1.24 20.26 23.25
N LYS A 335 0.78 19.20 22.61
CA LYS A 335 1.60 18.04 22.22
C LYS A 335 1.72 17.94 20.69
N ILE A 336 2.92 17.70 20.20
CA ILE A 336 3.17 17.40 18.80
C ILE A 336 2.61 15.99 18.52
N LEU A 337 1.78 15.83 17.48
CA LEU A 337 1.29 14.53 17.10
C LEU A 337 2.45 13.65 16.61
N GLU A 338 2.46 12.40 17.03
CA GLU A 338 3.41 11.37 16.61
C GLU A 338 2.64 10.28 15.86
N PHE A 339 3.01 10.03 14.61
CA PHE A 339 2.29 9.12 13.73
C PHE A 339 2.89 7.72 13.78
N GLY A 340 2.01 6.72 13.80
CA GLY A 340 2.33 5.30 13.69
C GLY A 340 1.51 4.62 12.60
N VAL A 341 1.90 3.40 12.25
CA VAL A 341 1.18 2.57 11.28
C VAL A 341 -0.01 1.91 11.98
N SER A 342 -1.22 2.16 11.51
CA SER A 342 -2.43 1.66 12.17
C SER A 342 -2.66 0.16 11.98
N GLY A 343 -2.00 -0.45 11.01
CA GLY A 343 -2.30 -1.80 10.53
C GLY A 343 -3.53 -1.87 9.63
N ARG A 344 -4.11 -0.73 9.25
CA ARG A 344 -5.27 -0.64 8.35
C ARG A 344 -4.87 -0.01 7.03
N LEU A 345 -5.62 -0.37 6.00
CA LEU A 345 -5.55 0.22 4.67
C LEU A 345 -6.93 0.78 4.32
N TYR A 346 -6.96 1.93 3.70
CA TYR A 346 -8.17 2.50 3.12
C TYR A 346 -7.96 2.70 1.63
N LYS A 347 -8.75 2.00 0.81
CA LYS A 347 -8.54 1.98 -0.65
C LYS A 347 -7.09 1.61 -1.03
N SER A 348 -6.54 0.62 -0.34
CA SER A 348 -5.15 0.14 -0.42
C SER A 348 -4.07 1.13 0.01
N ASP A 349 -4.46 2.32 0.45
CA ASP A 349 -3.54 3.32 0.99
C ASP A 349 -3.27 3.11 2.48
N LEU A 350 -2.08 3.51 2.92
CA LEU A 350 -1.66 3.52 4.31
C LEU A 350 -2.63 4.35 5.16
N VAL A 351 -3.23 3.73 6.17
CA VAL A 351 -3.90 4.44 7.24
C VAL A 351 -2.93 4.60 8.40
N MET A 352 -2.52 5.84 8.63
CA MET A 352 -1.73 6.21 9.80
C MET A 352 -2.64 6.35 11.03
N TYR A 353 -2.10 6.35 12.23
CA TYR A 353 -2.80 6.83 13.42
C TYR A 353 -1.88 7.76 14.22
N ASP A 354 -2.44 8.74 14.94
CA ASP A 354 -1.66 9.51 15.90
C ASP A 354 -1.74 8.90 17.30
N ARG A 355 -0.61 8.92 18.02
CA ARG A 355 -0.52 8.32 19.35
C ARG A 355 -1.18 9.13 20.46
N GLN A 356 -1.43 10.42 20.22
CA GLN A 356 -1.98 11.35 21.22
C GLN A 356 -3.49 11.25 21.31
N THR A 357 -4.18 11.17 20.16
CA THR A 357 -5.65 11.14 20.12
C THR A 357 -6.21 9.81 19.63
N ALA A 358 -5.35 8.93 19.11
CA ALA A 358 -5.72 7.68 18.45
C ALA A 358 -6.62 7.87 17.21
N SER A 359 -6.63 9.06 16.60
CA SER A 359 -7.32 9.28 15.34
C SER A 359 -6.59 8.58 14.19
N PHE A 360 -7.36 8.12 13.20
CA PHE A 360 -6.87 7.46 12.00
C PHE A 360 -6.84 8.44 10.84
N TRP A 361 -5.78 8.39 10.02
CA TRP A 361 -5.49 9.35 8.97
C TRP A 361 -5.21 8.64 7.65
N SER A 362 -5.92 9.00 6.59
CA SER A 362 -5.58 8.60 5.22
C SER A 362 -4.28 9.29 4.81
N GLN A 363 -3.28 8.52 4.41
CA GLN A 363 -1.98 9.07 4.02
C GLN A 363 -2.11 9.91 2.75
N ILE A 364 -2.77 9.38 1.71
CA ILE A 364 -2.87 10.07 0.42
C ILE A 364 -3.72 11.36 0.48
N GLU A 365 -4.74 11.40 1.35
CA GLU A 365 -5.57 12.58 1.54
C GLU A 365 -4.98 13.57 2.58
N GLY A 366 -4.01 13.15 3.39
CA GLY A 366 -3.52 13.92 4.53
C GLY A 366 -4.66 14.32 5.49
N ARG A 367 -5.69 13.47 5.64
CA ARG A 367 -6.91 13.79 6.38
C ARG A 367 -7.19 12.75 7.46
N ALA A 368 -7.56 13.22 8.64
CA ALA A 368 -8.11 12.34 9.67
C ALA A 368 -9.47 11.83 9.23
N ILE A 369 -9.64 10.52 9.16
CA ILE A 369 -10.85 9.85 8.66
C ILE A 369 -11.71 9.29 9.78
N ILE A 370 -11.11 8.89 10.92
CA ILE A 370 -11.80 8.34 12.10
C ILE A 370 -11.16 8.91 13.37
N GLY A 371 -11.93 9.15 14.40
CA GLY A 371 -11.48 9.52 15.74
C GLY A 371 -11.70 10.99 16.09
N PRO A 372 -11.18 11.47 17.22
CA PRO A 372 -11.42 12.81 17.74
C PRO A 372 -11.06 13.95 16.77
N LEU A 373 -10.09 13.71 15.87
CA LEU A 373 -9.64 14.71 14.90
C LEU A 373 -10.24 14.51 13.51
N ALA A 374 -11.26 13.64 13.34
CA ALA A 374 -11.89 13.38 12.05
C ALA A 374 -12.24 14.68 11.32
N GLY A 375 -11.89 14.76 10.02
CA GLY A 375 -12.06 15.94 9.17
C GLY A 375 -10.86 16.90 9.17
N THR A 376 -9.96 16.81 10.15
CA THR A 376 -8.74 17.65 10.17
C THR A 376 -7.80 17.27 9.02
N ARG A 377 -7.19 18.26 8.39
CA ARG A 377 -6.20 18.06 7.32
C ARG A 377 -4.79 18.41 7.78
N LEU A 378 -3.82 17.62 7.34
CA LEU A 378 -2.40 17.90 7.50
C LEU A 378 -1.92 18.87 6.41
N GLU A 379 -0.93 19.66 6.75
CA GLU A 379 -0.25 20.53 5.80
C GLU A 379 0.86 19.75 5.10
N TYR A 380 0.83 19.72 3.77
CA TYR A 380 1.86 19.08 2.94
C TYR A 380 3.14 19.88 2.91
N VAL A 381 4.26 19.19 2.96
CA VAL A 381 5.59 19.75 2.70
C VAL A 381 6.10 19.17 1.38
N PRO A 382 6.56 20.02 0.45
CA PRO A 382 7.09 19.55 -0.83
C PRO A 382 8.20 18.53 -0.65
N THR A 383 8.12 17.45 -1.40
CA THR A 383 9.07 16.33 -1.35
C THR A 383 9.40 15.85 -2.76
N GLU A 384 10.50 15.15 -2.90
CA GLU A 384 10.96 14.57 -4.16
C GLU A 384 11.23 13.08 -3.95
N MET A 385 10.88 12.25 -4.92
CA MET A 385 11.30 10.85 -4.98
C MET A 385 12.29 10.70 -6.13
N ILE A 386 13.56 10.45 -5.83
CA ILE A 386 14.69 10.59 -6.76
C ILE A 386 15.66 9.43 -6.62
N LEU A 387 16.37 9.08 -7.70
CA LEU A 387 17.45 8.09 -7.65
C LEU A 387 18.61 8.59 -6.76
N TRP A 388 19.18 7.67 -5.95
CA TRP A 388 20.28 7.96 -5.05
C TRP A 388 21.46 8.67 -5.73
N GLN A 389 21.90 8.16 -6.90
CA GLN A 389 22.98 8.79 -7.65
C GLN A 389 22.69 10.26 -7.96
N LYS A 390 21.47 10.57 -8.41
CA LYS A 390 21.05 11.92 -8.80
C LYS A 390 20.91 12.84 -7.59
N TRP A 391 20.48 12.30 -6.48
CA TRP A 391 20.39 13.03 -5.22
C TRP A 391 21.79 13.41 -4.69
N GLN A 392 22.71 12.43 -4.67
CA GLN A 392 24.07 12.62 -4.18
C GLN A 392 24.88 13.63 -5.00
N GLU A 393 24.70 13.68 -6.32
CA GLU A 393 25.34 14.66 -7.20
C GLU A 393 25.06 16.13 -6.80
N ARG A 394 23.97 16.38 -6.06
CA ARG A 394 23.48 17.73 -5.70
C ARG A 394 23.64 18.07 -4.24
N HIS A 395 23.69 17.09 -3.38
CA HIS A 395 23.61 17.27 -1.93
C HIS A 395 24.87 16.73 -1.25
N SER A 396 25.97 17.49 -1.37
CA SER A 396 27.24 17.15 -0.70
C SER A 396 27.20 17.42 0.81
N VAL A 397 26.32 18.35 1.25
CA VAL A 397 26.11 18.69 2.67
C VAL A 397 24.64 18.45 3.00
N ALA A 398 24.34 17.21 3.36
CA ALA A 398 22.98 16.76 3.65
C ALA A 398 23.05 15.52 4.58
N TRP A 399 21.91 15.03 4.99
CA TRP A 399 21.77 13.89 5.88
C TRP A 399 20.99 12.77 5.23
N VAL A 400 21.36 11.54 5.47
CA VAL A 400 20.67 10.33 4.97
C VAL A 400 20.21 9.52 6.16
N LEU A 401 18.96 9.08 6.15
CA LEU A 401 18.43 8.22 7.19
C LEU A 401 19.25 6.92 7.23
N ALA A 402 19.92 6.69 8.36
CA ALA A 402 20.72 5.50 8.59
C ALA A 402 19.83 4.25 8.77
N ARG A 403 20.38 3.08 8.47
CA ARG A 403 19.70 1.80 8.76
C ARG A 403 19.41 1.68 10.26
N PRO A 404 18.16 1.54 10.68
CA PRO A 404 17.86 1.36 12.09
C PRO A 404 18.49 0.08 12.65
N THR A 405 19.12 0.19 13.82
CA THR A 405 19.79 -0.94 14.48
C THR A 405 19.01 -1.48 15.68
N VAL A 406 18.05 -0.72 16.20
CA VAL A 406 17.21 -1.09 17.35
C VAL A 406 15.79 -0.55 17.14
N TYR A 407 14.78 -1.35 17.45
CA TYR A 407 13.37 -0.96 17.43
C TYR A 407 12.75 -1.14 18.81
N THR A 408 11.98 -0.15 19.26
CA THR A 408 11.10 -0.30 20.43
C THR A 408 9.70 -0.63 19.96
N ALA A 409 9.14 -1.73 20.44
CA ALA A 409 7.71 -2.00 20.29
C ALA A 409 6.94 -1.02 21.19
N VAL A 410 5.79 -0.59 20.65
CA VAL A 410 4.80 0.33 21.18
C VAL A 410 4.85 0.66 22.67
N GLY A 411 4.93 1.95 23.00
CA GLY A 411 4.55 2.52 24.30
C GLY A 411 5.66 2.70 25.33
N GLY A 412 6.87 2.30 25.05
CA GLY A 412 8.00 2.51 25.96
C GLY A 412 8.93 3.60 25.47
N GLN A 413 9.06 4.71 26.20
CA GLN A 413 10.19 5.62 25.98
C GLN A 413 11.50 4.86 26.27
N PRO A 414 12.47 4.83 25.35
CA PRO A 414 13.77 4.29 25.68
C PRO A 414 14.38 5.17 26.77
N LYS A 415 14.73 4.60 27.90
CA LYS A 415 15.67 5.28 28.77
C LYS A 415 16.99 5.41 28.01
N PRO A 416 17.61 6.59 27.94
CA PRO A 416 18.93 6.71 27.37
C PRO A 416 19.86 5.75 28.13
N SER A 417 20.37 4.75 27.45
CA SER A 417 21.41 3.91 28.00
C SER A 417 22.62 4.80 28.22
N GLN A 418 23.00 5.00 29.47
CA GLN A 418 24.37 5.38 29.78
C GLN A 418 25.24 4.17 29.41
N SER A 419 25.58 4.03 28.14
CA SER A 419 26.59 3.09 27.70
C SER A 419 27.87 3.85 27.42
N GLU A 420 28.90 3.39 28.05
CA GLU A 420 30.29 3.67 27.74
C GLU A 420 30.52 3.73 26.25
N ALA A 421 31.37 4.68 25.83
CA ALA A 421 31.71 4.87 24.43
C ALA A 421 32.15 3.51 23.79
N PRO A 422 31.63 3.15 22.61
CA PRO A 422 32.09 1.94 21.96
C PRO A 422 33.57 2.09 21.59
N GLU A 423 34.38 1.09 21.95
CA GLU A 423 35.70 0.91 21.37
C GLU A 423 35.54 0.81 19.85
N GLU A 424 36.42 1.49 19.10
CA GLU A 424 36.44 1.47 17.64
C GLU A 424 36.44 0.02 17.09
N PRO A 425 35.51 -0.37 16.22
CA PRO A 425 35.55 -1.70 15.63
C PRO A 425 36.67 -1.77 14.59
N LYS A 426 37.66 -2.58 14.88
CA LYS A 426 38.67 -2.99 13.88
C LYS A 426 37.98 -3.64 12.70
N ALA A 427 38.26 -3.10 11.52
CA ALA A 427 37.72 -3.52 10.24
C ALA A 427 37.80 -5.04 10.00
N SER A 428 36.65 -5.71 9.97
CA SER A 428 36.43 -6.93 9.20
C SER A 428 34.91 -7.08 8.93
N TRP A 429 34.42 -6.36 7.93
CA TRP A 429 33.07 -6.49 7.42
C TRP A 429 32.96 -7.74 6.54
N ARG A 430 32.93 -8.92 7.17
CA ARG A 430 32.31 -10.10 6.59
C ARG A 430 31.33 -10.69 7.60
N GLY A 431 30.07 -10.28 7.48
CA GLY A 431 28.91 -11.00 7.94
C GLY A 431 28.75 -11.10 9.45
N ARG A 432 28.08 -10.14 10.02
CA ARG A 432 27.00 -10.25 11.02
C ARG A 432 26.56 -8.84 11.37
N ALA A 433 25.51 -8.34 10.71
CA ALA A 433 24.76 -7.20 11.24
C ALA A 433 24.34 -7.57 12.67
N SER A 434 24.60 -6.67 13.64
CA SER A 434 24.10 -6.80 14.99
C SER A 434 22.57 -6.87 14.93
N ARG A 435 22.02 -7.90 15.53
CA ARG A 435 20.60 -8.25 15.48
C ARG A 435 19.78 -7.28 16.33
N PRO A 436 18.75 -6.58 15.78
CA PRO A 436 17.90 -5.70 16.57
C PRO A 436 17.09 -6.50 17.60
N GLN A 437 16.93 -5.97 18.80
CA GLN A 437 16.15 -6.59 19.87
C GLN A 437 14.83 -5.82 20.06
N ILE A 438 13.71 -6.53 20.09
CA ILE A 438 12.42 -5.95 20.49
C ILE A 438 12.35 -6.03 22.01
N ILE A 439 12.23 -4.87 22.67
CA ILE A 439 12.14 -4.76 24.11
C ILE A 439 10.70 -4.35 24.46
N ASP A 440 10.06 -5.06 25.39
CA ASP A 440 8.74 -4.70 25.89
C ASP A 440 8.78 -3.47 26.82
N PRO A 441 7.62 -2.89 27.17
CA PRO A 441 7.57 -1.75 28.10
C PRO A 441 8.17 -2.00 29.48
N SER A 442 8.40 -3.25 29.87
CA SER A 442 9.06 -3.63 31.12
C SER A 442 10.58 -3.72 31.00
N GLY A 443 11.13 -3.61 29.78
CA GLY A 443 12.54 -3.76 29.46
C GLY A 443 12.97 -5.20 29.19
N ALA A 444 12.02 -6.15 29.07
CA ALA A 444 12.32 -7.52 28.71
C ALA A 444 12.44 -7.67 27.18
N VAL A 445 13.44 -8.40 26.73
CA VAL A 445 13.61 -8.75 25.30
C VAL A 445 12.51 -9.73 24.91
N LEU A 446 11.53 -9.25 24.09
CA LEU A 446 10.31 -10.02 23.77
C LEU A 446 10.52 -11.11 22.75
N SER A 447 11.58 -11.13 21.99
CA SER A 447 11.97 -12.26 21.16
C SER A 447 13.20 -12.04 20.31
N GLN A 448 13.66 -13.13 19.74
CA GLN A 448 14.63 -13.22 18.69
C GLN A 448 14.24 -12.31 17.51
N GLU A 449 15.04 -11.35 17.26
CA GLU A 449 15.51 -10.77 16.01
C GLU A 449 14.59 -10.87 14.80
N PHE A 450 13.81 -9.82 14.56
CA PHE A 450 13.35 -9.52 13.23
C PHE A 450 14.47 -8.79 12.48
N LEU A 451 15.36 -9.56 11.83
CA LEU A 451 16.27 -9.00 10.84
C LEU A 451 15.44 -8.49 9.66
N ARG A 452 15.35 -7.17 9.51
CA ARG A 452 14.83 -6.59 8.29
C ARG A 452 15.96 -6.56 7.28
N ASP A 453 15.77 -7.29 6.20
CA ASP A 453 16.68 -7.25 5.07
C ASP A 453 16.33 -6.05 4.20
N TYR A 454 16.98 -4.91 4.46
CA TYR A 454 16.77 -3.69 3.67
C TYR A 454 17.27 -3.80 2.22
N ASP A 455 17.98 -4.83 1.86
CA ASP A 455 18.37 -5.09 0.48
C ASP A 455 17.33 -5.93 -0.26
N HIS A 456 16.34 -6.48 0.45
CA HIS A 456 15.16 -7.13 -0.09
C HIS A 456 13.97 -6.17 -0.10
N ASP A 457 13.35 -5.96 -1.29
CA ASP A 457 12.08 -5.24 -1.41
C ASP A 457 10.92 -6.22 -1.22
N PRO A 458 10.20 -6.18 -0.07
CA PRO A 458 9.09 -7.11 0.20
C PRO A 458 7.89 -6.89 -0.74
N TYR A 459 7.85 -5.78 -1.48
CA TYR A 459 6.79 -5.42 -2.42
C TYR A 459 7.18 -5.60 -3.88
N SER A 460 8.37 -6.17 -4.18
CA SER A 460 8.88 -6.26 -5.57
C SER A 460 7.91 -6.99 -6.50
N LEU A 461 7.36 -8.11 -6.06
CA LEU A 461 6.37 -8.88 -6.83
C LEU A 461 5.03 -8.13 -6.95
N TYR A 462 4.59 -7.50 -5.88
CA TYR A 462 3.38 -6.68 -5.91
C TYR A 462 3.49 -5.54 -6.92
N LYS A 463 4.63 -4.86 -6.99
CA LYS A 463 4.85 -3.73 -7.90
C LYS A 463 4.80 -4.12 -9.38
N THR A 464 5.04 -5.39 -9.71
CA THR A 464 5.01 -5.93 -11.08
C THR A 464 3.70 -6.65 -11.44
N ASP A 465 2.78 -6.82 -10.49
CA ASP A 465 1.48 -7.48 -10.69
C ASP A 465 0.37 -6.43 -10.84
N ASP A 466 -0.02 -6.14 -12.07
CA ASP A 466 -1.08 -5.17 -12.40
C ASP A 466 -2.49 -5.59 -11.93
N PHE A 467 -2.68 -6.85 -11.54
CA PHE A 467 -4.00 -7.35 -11.12
C PHE A 467 -4.24 -7.25 -9.61
N ASN A 468 -3.19 -7.20 -8.81
CA ASN A 468 -3.30 -7.13 -7.35
C ASN A 468 -3.36 -5.67 -6.87
N THR A 469 -4.53 -5.19 -6.52
CA THR A 469 -4.79 -3.85 -5.98
C THR A 469 -5.18 -3.87 -4.50
N PHE A 470 -4.81 -4.93 -3.76
CA PHE A 470 -5.15 -5.11 -2.34
C PHE A 470 -6.65 -4.91 -2.00
N GLY A 471 -7.52 -5.40 -2.89
CA GLY A 471 -8.98 -5.35 -2.71
C GLY A 471 -9.63 -4.01 -3.06
N THR A 472 -8.86 -3.02 -3.56
CA THR A 472 -9.44 -1.81 -4.15
C THR A 472 -9.98 -2.15 -5.54
N PRO A 473 -11.27 -1.94 -5.82
CA PRO A 473 -11.81 -2.16 -7.16
C PRO A 473 -11.09 -1.30 -8.19
N PHE A 474 -10.71 -1.90 -9.30
CA PHE A 474 -10.07 -1.23 -10.41
C PHE A 474 -10.57 -1.79 -11.74
N ASP A 475 -11.23 -0.94 -12.52
CA ASP A 475 -11.84 -1.27 -13.82
C ASP A 475 -11.52 -0.23 -14.91
N ASP A 476 -10.56 0.65 -14.66
CA ASP A 476 -10.18 1.73 -15.58
C ASP A 476 -9.21 1.21 -16.65
N GLU A 477 -9.58 1.38 -17.91
CA GLU A 477 -8.80 0.91 -19.06
C GLU A 477 -7.83 1.96 -19.63
N ARG A 478 -7.79 3.18 -19.05
CA ARG A 478 -6.93 4.27 -19.55
C ARG A 478 -5.45 3.98 -19.36
N LEU A 479 -5.08 3.33 -18.26
CA LEU A 479 -3.71 2.95 -17.89
C LEU A 479 -3.71 1.61 -17.14
N GLY A 480 -2.55 0.92 -17.12
CA GLY A 480 -2.33 -0.20 -16.23
C GLY A 480 -2.38 0.21 -14.75
N ALA A 481 -2.88 -0.65 -13.88
CA ALA A 481 -3.10 -0.35 -12.47
C ALA A 481 -1.85 0.22 -11.76
N LYS A 482 -0.68 -0.34 -12.04
CA LYS A 482 0.60 0.04 -11.45
C LYS A 482 1.38 1.08 -12.27
N THR A 483 0.75 1.69 -13.28
CA THR A 483 1.38 2.82 -13.97
C THR A 483 1.61 3.96 -12.99
N THR A 484 2.85 4.40 -12.85
CA THR A 484 3.19 5.55 -12.01
C THR A 484 2.76 6.84 -12.68
N ILE A 485 1.97 7.64 -11.97
CA ILE A 485 1.52 8.97 -12.38
C ILE A 485 1.96 10.02 -11.35
N TRP A 486 1.86 11.28 -11.71
CA TRP A 486 1.91 12.41 -10.80
C TRP A 486 0.54 13.06 -10.73
N GLY A 487 -0.12 12.94 -9.60
CA GLY A 487 -1.44 13.53 -9.37
C GLY A 487 -1.35 14.91 -8.73
N LEU A 488 -2.26 15.80 -9.09
CA LEU A 488 -2.45 17.08 -8.43
C LEU A 488 -3.94 17.31 -8.17
N GLU A 489 -4.28 17.68 -6.94
CA GLU A 489 -5.62 18.13 -6.56
C GLU A 489 -5.57 19.61 -6.18
N LEU A 490 -6.46 20.41 -6.77
CA LEU A 490 -6.65 21.82 -6.44
C LEU A 490 -8.14 22.15 -6.46
N ASN A 491 -8.63 22.79 -5.41
CA ASN A 491 -10.00 23.30 -5.32
C ASN A 491 -11.07 22.23 -5.66
N GLY A 492 -10.80 20.97 -5.28
CA GLY A 492 -11.71 19.82 -5.53
C GLY A 492 -11.66 19.27 -6.97
N ALA A 493 -10.82 19.80 -7.84
CA ALA A 493 -10.51 19.22 -9.14
C ALA A 493 -9.21 18.39 -9.04
N ALA A 494 -9.16 17.24 -9.70
CA ALA A 494 -8.01 16.35 -9.71
C ALA A 494 -7.57 16.02 -11.14
N LYS A 495 -6.26 15.99 -11.36
CA LYS A 495 -5.67 15.64 -12.64
C LYS A 495 -4.38 14.86 -12.45
N ALA A 496 -4.25 13.78 -13.20
CA ALA A 496 -3.05 12.94 -13.26
C ALA A 496 -2.24 13.26 -14.50
N TYR A 497 -0.93 13.23 -14.36
CA TYR A 497 0.03 13.51 -15.43
C TYR A 497 0.96 12.31 -15.61
N LEU A 498 1.03 11.79 -16.83
CA LEU A 498 2.04 10.81 -17.19
C LEU A 498 3.41 11.49 -17.33
N PRO A 499 4.46 10.99 -16.66
CA PRO A 499 5.81 11.56 -16.77
C PRO A 499 6.27 11.70 -18.21
N GLU A 500 6.05 10.70 -19.05
CA GLU A 500 6.47 10.67 -20.46
C GLU A 500 5.76 11.75 -21.28
N ALA A 501 4.47 11.99 -20.99
CA ALA A 501 3.71 13.02 -21.69
C ALA A 501 4.15 14.43 -21.30
N VAL A 502 4.47 14.64 -20.02
CA VAL A 502 5.02 15.94 -19.56
C VAL A 502 6.43 16.15 -20.11
N ALA A 503 7.25 15.09 -20.13
CA ALA A 503 8.62 15.15 -20.66
C ALA A 503 8.67 15.55 -22.14
N ALA A 504 7.64 15.24 -22.92
CA ALA A 504 7.56 15.65 -24.33
C ALA A 504 7.45 17.18 -24.52
N TRP A 505 6.92 17.89 -23.54
CA TRP A 505 6.71 19.35 -23.58
C TRP A 505 7.71 20.11 -22.71
N GLU A 506 8.24 19.44 -21.67
CA GLU A 506 9.19 19.95 -20.67
C GLU A 506 8.66 21.13 -19.83
N ALA A 507 7.78 21.99 -20.36
CA ALA A 507 7.07 23.07 -19.66
C ALA A 507 5.64 23.17 -20.21
N LEU A 508 4.67 22.74 -19.41
CA LEU A 508 3.26 22.73 -19.77
C LEU A 508 2.51 23.79 -18.95
N ASN A 509 1.86 24.72 -19.65
CA ASN A 509 0.91 25.64 -19.02
C ASN A 509 -0.46 24.99 -19.01
N ASP A 510 -1.00 24.77 -17.81
CA ASP A 510 -2.29 24.12 -17.63
C ASP A 510 -3.16 24.92 -16.64
N GLU A 511 -4.39 24.46 -16.43
CA GLU A 511 -5.32 25.00 -15.45
C GLU A 511 -5.99 23.84 -14.71
N LEU A 512 -6.11 23.94 -13.39
CA LEU A 512 -6.78 22.97 -12.56
C LEU A 512 -7.56 23.65 -11.43
N GLY A 513 -8.85 23.31 -11.30
CA GLY A 513 -9.73 23.92 -10.30
C GLY A 513 -9.84 25.44 -10.40
N GLY A 514 -9.72 26.00 -11.61
CA GLY A 514 -9.73 27.45 -11.88
C GLY A 514 -8.41 28.15 -11.57
N GLU A 515 -7.36 27.40 -11.20
CA GLU A 515 -6.03 27.94 -10.93
C GLU A 515 -5.07 27.64 -12.09
N PRO A 516 -4.38 28.65 -12.63
CA PRO A 516 -3.37 28.47 -13.65
C PRO A 516 -2.10 27.85 -13.04
N ILE A 517 -1.67 26.72 -13.59
CA ILE A 517 -0.52 25.97 -13.11
C ILE A 517 0.54 25.78 -14.19
N LEU A 518 1.79 25.66 -13.76
CA LEU A 518 2.91 25.24 -14.57
C LEU A 518 3.27 23.81 -14.17
N VAL A 519 3.30 22.91 -15.14
CA VAL A 519 3.74 21.52 -14.97
C VAL A 519 5.09 21.39 -15.68
N LEU A 520 6.14 21.08 -14.92
CA LEU A 520 7.49 20.95 -15.41
C LEU A 520 7.97 19.52 -15.33
N TRP A 521 8.63 19.07 -16.39
CA TRP A 521 9.46 17.88 -16.35
C TRP A 521 10.88 18.24 -15.90
N ASP A 522 11.29 17.70 -14.77
CA ASP A 522 12.67 17.75 -14.32
C ASP A 522 13.40 16.48 -14.83
N GLY A 523 14.03 16.60 -16.00
CA GLY A 523 14.72 15.46 -16.65
C GLY A 523 15.93 14.96 -15.89
N GLU A 524 16.52 15.77 -15.02
CA GLU A 524 17.63 15.33 -14.19
C GLU A 524 17.16 14.50 -13.00
N ARG A 525 16.01 14.88 -12.41
CA ARG A 525 15.40 14.15 -11.28
C ARG A 525 14.42 13.08 -11.72
N GLN A 526 14.04 13.05 -13.00
CA GLN A 526 13.03 12.15 -13.56
C GLN A 526 11.68 12.27 -12.86
N MET A 527 11.23 13.51 -12.65
CA MET A 527 10.00 13.80 -11.93
C MET A 527 9.21 14.96 -12.51
N VAL A 528 7.92 15.00 -12.20
CA VAL A 528 7.03 16.11 -12.54
C VAL A 528 6.94 17.07 -11.34
N LYS A 529 7.05 18.36 -11.61
CA LYS A 529 6.88 19.42 -10.62
C LYS A 529 5.74 20.34 -11.00
N PHE A 530 5.08 20.87 -9.99
CA PHE A 530 3.92 21.74 -10.16
C PHE A 530 4.15 23.08 -9.49
N PHE A 531 3.79 24.18 -10.17
CA PHE A 531 3.90 25.52 -9.64
C PHE A 531 2.67 26.34 -9.99
N ALA A 532 2.29 27.28 -9.12
CA ALA A 532 1.31 28.30 -9.47
C ALA A 532 1.93 29.27 -10.49
N ARG A 533 1.22 29.58 -11.59
CA ARG A 533 1.68 30.55 -12.61
C ARG A 533 1.39 32.01 -12.27
N ARG A 534 0.60 32.26 -11.22
CA ARG A 534 0.37 33.60 -10.73
C ARG A 534 1.54 34.04 -9.86
N TRP A 535 2.15 35.17 -10.25
CA TRP A 535 3.13 35.87 -9.45
C TRP A 535 2.68 37.33 -9.26
N ALA A 536 2.38 37.73 -8.04
CA ALA A 536 1.66 38.96 -7.72
C ALA A 536 0.36 39.08 -8.58
N GLU A 537 0.19 40.20 -9.28
CA GLU A 537 -0.99 40.43 -10.16
C GLU A 537 -0.79 39.87 -11.58
N ARG A 538 0.33 39.21 -11.87
CA ARG A 538 0.67 38.75 -13.23
C ARG A 538 0.42 37.27 -13.37
N LEU A 539 -0.13 36.88 -14.53
CA LEU A 539 -0.16 35.50 -15.00
C LEU A 539 1.05 35.29 -15.91
N LEU A 540 1.91 34.35 -15.55
CA LEU A 540 3.09 34.02 -16.37
C LEU A 540 2.77 32.85 -17.30
N THR A 541 3.29 32.91 -18.53
CA THR A 541 3.18 31.88 -19.55
C THR A 541 4.57 31.40 -19.91
N PHE A 542 4.83 30.13 -19.73
CA PHE A 542 6.15 29.51 -19.85
C PHE A 542 6.30 28.79 -21.19
N ASN A 543 7.47 28.92 -21.78
CA ASN A 543 7.89 28.20 -22.96
C ASN A 543 9.31 27.67 -22.76
N ARG A 544 9.67 26.63 -23.48
CA ARG A 544 11.07 26.21 -23.56
C ARG A 544 11.68 26.65 -24.86
N ARG A 545 12.86 27.30 -24.79
CA ARG A 545 13.62 27.73 -25.93
C ARG A 545 15.10 27.46 -25.66
N ASP A 546 15.75 26.75 -26.57
CA ASP A 546 17.17 26.41 -26.50
C ASP A 546 17.59 25.70 -25.18
N GLY A 547 16.67 24.89 -24.63
CA GLY A 547 16.88 24.20 -23.36
C GLY A 547 16.53 25.00 -22.11
N GLU A 548 16.21 26.28 -22.22
CA GLU A 548 15.86 27.17 -21.12
C GLU A 548 14.35 27.33 -20.96
N ILE A 549 13.87 27.41 -19.71
CA ILE A 549 12.48 27.72 -19.38
C ILE A 549 12.36 29.23 -19.29
N ILE A 550 11.53 29.84 -20.13
CA ILE A 550 11.42 31.31 -20.24
C ILE A 550 9.95 31.70 -20.10
N ASP A 551 9.65 32.71 -19.27
CA ASP A 551 8.31 33.32 -19.28
C ASP A 551 8.16 34.35 -20.40
N THR A 552 6.98 34.37 -21.01
CA THR A 552 6.68 35.25 -22.16
C THR A 552 6.56 36.71 -21.76
N GLU A 553 6.06 36.98 -20.56
CA GLU A 553 5.69 38.32 -20.08
C GLU A 553 6.91 39.13 -19.67
N THR A 554 7.94 38.48 -19.12
CA THR A 554 9.11 39.21 -18.61
C THR A 554 10.43 38.75 -19.25
N GLN A 555 10.41 37.69 -20.05
CA GLN A 555 11.58 37.07 -20.66
C GLN A 555 12.62 36.66 -19.61
N SER A 556 12.18 36.35 -18.38
CA SER A 556 13.07 35.83 -17.36
C SER A 556 13.29 34.34 -17.60
N ILE A 557 14.51 33.85 -17.30
CA ILE A 557 14.90 32.45 -17.40
C ILE A 557 14.70 31.79 -16.04
N TRP A 558 14.10 30.60 -16.02
CA TRP A 558 13.70 29.88 -14.80
C TRP A 558 14.38 28.53 -14.70
N SER A 559 14.66 28.13 -13.47
CA SER A 559 15.11 26.77 -13.15
C SER A 559 13.93 25.79 -13.09
N ALA A 560 14.23 24.48 -13.12
CA ALA A 560 13.25 23.45 -12.85
C ALA A 560 12.72 23.48 -11.39
N ASP A 561 13.33 24.26 -10.50
CA ASP A 561 12.87 24.50 -9.13
C ASP A 561 11.95 25.72 -9.00
N GLY A 562 11.54 26.30 -10.13
CA GLY A 562 10.64 27.46 -10.18
C GLY A 562 11.28 28.75 -9.70
N GLU A 563 12.61 28.87 -9.75
CA GLU A 563 13.36 30.08 -9.41
C GLU A 563 13.82 30.81 -10.67
N ALA A 564 13.61 32.13 -10.75
CA ALA A 564 14.08 32.96 -11.83
C ALA A 564 15.59 33.16 -11.71
N LEU A 565 16.35 32.61 -12.66
CA LEU A 565 17.81 32.64 -12.70
C LEU A 565 18.33 33.95 -13.26
N SER A 566 17.56 34.58 -14.18
CA SER A 566 17.92 35.86 -14.82
C SER A 566 16.69 36.60 -15.27
N GLY A 567 16.86 37.84 -15.76
CA GLY A 567 15.78 38.70 -16.24
C GLY A 567 15.22 39.61 -15.17
N SER A 568 14.06 40.22 -15.45
CA SER A 568 13.47 41.22 -14.55
C SER A 568 12.89 40.59 -13.25
N LEU A 569 12.71 39.29 -13.22
CA LEU A 569 12.23 38.53 -12.04
C LEU A 569 13.35 37.78 -11.33
N GLN A 570 14.60 37.99 -11.63
CA GLN A 570 15.72 37.27 -11.03
C GLN A 570 15.61 37.20 -9.49
N GLY A 571 15.80 35.99 -8.93
CA GLY A 571 15.66 35.69 -7.50
C GLY A 571 14.22 35.48 -7.03
N THR A 572 13.23 35.66 -7.93
CA THR A 572 11.83 35.31 -7.62
C THR A 572 11.64 33.81 -7.64
N LYS A 573 10.80 33.30 -6.75
CA LYS A 573 10.43 31.89 -6.69
C LYS A 573 8.92 31.70 -6.84
N LEU A 574 8.49 30.84 -7.74
CA LEU A 574 7.09 30.45 -7.86
C LEU A 574 6.66 29.63 -6.65
N LYS A 575 5.38 29.72 -6.30
CA LYS A 575 4.78 28.86 -5.28
C LYS A 575 4.71 27.44 -5.84
N GLN A 576 5.47 26.52 -5.22
CA GLN A 576 5.38 25.10 -5.54
C GLN A 576 4.07 24.53 -5.01
N LEU A 577 3.46 23.62 -5.78
CA LEU A 577 2.26 22.89 -5.44
C LEU A 577 2.64 21.42 -5.17
N SER A 578 1.94 20.78 -4.25
CA SER A 578 2.25 19.43 -3.82
C SER A 578 1.64 18.40 -4.77
N GLY A 579 2.41 17.96 -5.75
CA GLY A 579 2.06 16.81 -6.57
C GLY A 579 2.36 15.50 -5.85
N VAL A 580 1.55 14.49 -6.08
CA VAL A 580 1.62 13.17 -5.46
C VAL A 580 2.06 12.14 -6.49
N PRO A 581 3.25 11.53 -6.38
CA PRO A 581 3.57 10.34 -7.15
C PRO A 581 2.74 9.18 -6.61
N ALA A 582 2.06 8.44 -7.48
CA ALA A 582 1.25 7.30 -7.07
C ALA A 582 1.08 6.30 -8.21
N PHE A 583 0.71 5.07 -7.89
CA PHE A 583 0.14 4.15 -8.86
C PHE A 583 -1.24 4.63 -9.31
N TRP A 584 -1.56 4.41 -10.59
CA TRP A 584 -2.81 4.86 -11.19
C TRP A 584 -4.06 4.39 -10.45
N PHE A 585 -4.13 3.11 -10.08
CA PHE A 585 -5.27 2.58 -9.33
C PHE A 585 -5.47 3.27 -7.98
N ALA A 586 -4.37 3.57 -7.28
CA ALA A 586 -4.41 4.22 -5.97
C ALA A 586 -4.90 5.66 -6.09
N TRP A 587 -4.37 6.41 -7.07
CA TRP A 587 -4.85 7.77 -7.34
C TRP A 587 -6.33 7.79 -7.71
N LEU A 588 -6.74 6.91 -8.63
CA LEU A 588 -8.12 6.84 -9.11
C LEU A 588 -9.11 6.47 -8.00
N ALA A 589 -8.73 5.63 -7.04
CA ALA A 589 -9.57 5.24 -5.91
C ALA A 589 -9.98 6.44 -5.04
N PHE A 590 -9.11 7.45 -4.92
CA PHE A 590 -9.39 8.70 -4.21
C PHE A 590 -9.99 9.79 -5.11
N HIS A 591 -9.66 9.77 -6.38
CA HIS A 591 -10.08 10.76 -7.38
C HIS A 591 -10.76 10.10 -8.60
N PRO A 592 -11.95 9.49 -8.45
CA PRO A 592 -12.60 8.70 -9.51
C PRO A 592 -12.92 9.52 -10.76
N ASN A 593 -13.08 10.84 -10.62
CA ASN A 593 -13.36 11.74 -11.73
C ASN A 593 -12.10 12.48 -12.22
N THR A 594 -10.92 11.97 -11.92
CA THR A 594 -9.67 12.63 -12.30
C THR A 594 -9.50 12.75 -13.80
N GLU A 595 -9.04 13.89 -14.26
CA GLU A 595 -8.54 14.05 -15.63
C GLU A 595 -7.20 13.32 -15.78
N LEU A 596 -6.87 12.95 -17.01
CA LEU A 596 -5.60 12.33 -17.35
C LEU A 596 -4.93 13.07 -18.50
N TYR A 597 -3.72 13.61 -18.24
CA TYR A 597 -2.84 14.15 -19.25
C TYR A 597 -1.87 13.06 -19.74
N ARG A 598 -1.97 12.71 -21.01
CA ARG A 598 -1.22 11.63 -21.66
C ARG A 598 -0.85 11.96 -23.11
#